data_3b7a70b62a7453be2586dc1fc4f5f874
#
_entry.id   3b7a70b62a7453be2586dc1fc4f5f874
#
_cell.length_a   1.000
_cell.length_b   1.000
_cell.length_c   1.000
_cell.angle_alpha   90.00
_cell.angle_beta   90.00
_cell.angle_gamma   90.00
#
_symmetry.space_group_name_H-M   'P 1'
#
loop_
_entity.id
_entity.type
_entity.pdbx_description
1 polymer ?
#
loop_
_entity_poly.entity_id
_entity_poly.type
_entity_poly.pdbx_seq_one_letter_code
_entity_poly.pdbx_strand_id
1 'polypeptide(L)'
;MSYDRIGNYRIRENGRKINIFDKVNEIKQHLKDIIPEIESDKLIVILSHCRAYYEGKLHYGRRNIPENLQRTRELTVNERIVYEYLLKSKLNPSTTYRWLIATRLPQDIREKLAKGQIGQKKAMEISANRRNVKLSNMGLLMTEEIRKTIQKLEWEG
;
A
#
# COMPACT_ATOMS: atom_id res chain seq x y z
N MET A 1 -4.23 16.30 -17.24
CA MET A 1 -2.91 16.26 -16.61
C MET A 1 -2.28 14.91 -16.84
N SER A 2 -1.07 14.87 -17.34
CA SER A 2 -0.30 13.65 -17.37
C SER A 2 0.79 13.72 -16.29
N TYR A 3 1.04 12.60 -15.62
CA TYR A 3 2.09 12.46 -14.62
C TYR A 3 3.21 11.63 -15.23
N ASP A 4 4.27 12.29 -15.70
CA ASP A 4 5.45 11.60 -16.19
C ASP A 4 6.42 11.35 -15.04
N ARG A 5 6.86 10.12 -14.93
CA ARG A 5 7.78 9.73 -13.87
C ARG A 5 9.19 10.25 -14.18
N ILE A 6 9.74 11.06 -13.28
CA ILE A 6 11.10 11.57 -13.38
C ILE A 6 11.88 11.12 -12.14
N GLY A 7 12.87 10.29 -12.36
CA GLY A 7 13.59 9.70 -11.24
C GLY A 7 12.73 8.71 -10.46
N ASN A 8 13.16 8.36 -9.26
CA ASN A 8 12.59 7.24 -8.52
C ASN A 8 11.43 7.62 -7.59
N TYR A 9 11.31 8.89 -7.25
CA TYR A 9 10.24 9.37 -6.37
C TYR A 9 9.72 10.75 -6.78
N ARG A 10 10.17 11.26 -7.92
CA ARG A 10 9.69 12.53 -8.48
C ARG A 10 8.80 12.26 -9.67
N ILE A 11 7.78 13.07 -9.82
CA ILE A 11 6.85 13.03 -10.94
C ILE A 11 6.80 14.40 -11.60
N ARG A 12 6.34 14.45 -12.83
CA ARG A 12 6.12 15.71 -13.53
C ARG A 12 4.62 16.00 -13.58
N GLU A 13 4.25 17.18 -13.10
CA GLU A 13 2.89 17.69 -13.18
C GLU A 13 2.93 19.07 -13.84
N ASN A 14 2.24 19.24 -14.97
CA ASN A 14 2.22 20.50 -15.73
C ASN A 14 3.62 21.07 -16.00
N GLY A 15 4.59 20.20 -16.35
CA GLY A 15 5.97 20.61 -16.60
C GLY A 15 6.83 20.85 -15.37
N ARG A 16 6.27 20.76 -14.17
CA ARG A 16 7.00 20.91 -12.90
C ARG A 16 7.38 19.57 -12.31
N LYS A 17 8.58 19.47 -11.76
CA LYS A 17 9.02 18.29 -11.01
C LYS A 17 8.47 18.35 -9.60
N ILE A 18 7.67 17.37 -9.20
CA ILE A 18 7.06 17.30 -7.88
C ILE A 18 7.54 16.03 -7.18
N ASN A 19 7.86 16.17 -5.90
CA ASN A 19 8.16 15.05 -5.03
C ASN A 19 6.87 14.29 -4.71
N ILE A 20 6.87 12.96 -4.84
CA ILE A 20 5.66 12.16 -4.55
C ILE A 20 5.24 12.26 -3.08
N PHE A 21 6.16 12.47 -2.14
CA PHE A 21 5.82 12.67 -0.72
C PHE A 21 4.98 13.94 -0.54
N ASP A 22 5.36 15.03 -1.20
CA ASP A 22 4.59 16.28 -1.17
C ASP A 22 3.24 16.09 -1.85
N LYS A 23 3.19 15.37 -2.97
CA LYS A 23 1.95 15.09 -3.69
C LYS A 23 0.99 14.24 -2.86
N VAL A 24 1.49 13.21 -2.18
CA VAL A 24 0.68 12.38 -1.28
C VAL A 24 0.15 13.18 -0.10
N ASN A 25 0.95 14.07 0.47
CA ASN A 25 0.50 14.95 1.57
C ASN A 25 -0.60 15.89 1.10
N GLU A 26 -0.47 16.46 -0.09
CA GLU A 26 -1.52 17.29 -0.71
C GLU A 26 -2.83 16.51 -0.88
N ILE A 27 -2.75 15.30 -1.43
CA ILE A 27 -3.91 14.42 -1.61
C ILE A 27 -4.56 14.09 -0.27
N LYS A 28 -3.76 13.73 0.74
CA LYS A 28 -4.27 13.45 2.10
C LYS A 28 -4.99 14.65 2.69
N GLN A 29 -4.45 15.84 2.51
CA GLN A 29 -5.05 17.07 3.02
C GLN A 29 -6.38 17.37 2.36
N HIS A 30 -6.45 17.24 1.03
CA HIS A 30 -7.70 17.43 0.29
C HIS A 30 -8.77 16.39 0.69
N LEU A 31 -8.36 15.13 0.85
CA LEU A 31 -9.29 14.07 1.27
C LEU A 31 -9.78 14.28 2.70
N LYS A 32 -8.92 14.78 3.58
CA LYS A 32 -9.30 15.14 4.95
C LYS A 32 -10.29 16.29 4.99
N ASP A 33 -10.18 17.25 4.08
CA ASP A 33 -11.15 18.34 3.95
C ASP A 33 -12.52 17.83 3.47
N ILE A 34 -12.54 16.83 2.60
CA ILE A 34 -13.78 16.23 2.07
C ILE A 34 -14.37 15.24 3.09
N ILE A 35 -13.55 14.42 3.71
CA ILE A 35 -13.94 13.42 4.70
C ILE A 35 -13.11 13.64 5.97
N PRO A 36 -13.55 14.54 6.89
CA PRO A 36 -12.79 14.87 8.10
C PRO A 36 -12.48 13.67 9.00
N GLU A 37 -13.30 12.63 8.93
CA GLU A 37 -13.19 11.41 9.75
C GLU A 37 -12.18 10.40 9.22
N ILE A 38 -11.58 10.64 8.04
CA ILE A 38 -10.68 9.69 7.42
C ILE A 38 -9.35 9.62 8.17
N GLU A 39 -9.01 8.40 8.61
CA GLU A 39 -7.72 8.13 9.24
C GLU A 39 -6.72 7.63 8.19
N SER A 40 -5.42 7.92 8.39
CA SER A 40 -4.38 7.50 7.45
C SER A 40 -4.35 5.99 7.20
N ASP A 41 -4.62 5.19 8.23
CA ASP A 41 -4.65 3.73 8.12
C ASP A 41 -5.84 3.23 7.30
N LYS A 42 -6.97 3.92 7.41
CA LYS A 42 -8.16 3.61 6.61
C LYS A 42 -8.00 4.06 5.16
N LEU A 43 -7.28 5.14 4.93
CA LEU A 43 -7.05 5.67 3.59
C LEU A 43 -6.36 4.65 2.68
N ILE A 44 -5.38 3.90 3.20
CA ILE A 44 -4.68 2.89 2.40
C ILE A 44 -5.63 1.77 1.95
N VAL A 45 -6.54 1.35 2.82
CA VAL A 45 -7.56 0.34 2.51
C VAL A 45 -8.52 0.88 1.45
N ILE A 46 -8.98 2.13 1.61
CA ILE A 46 -9.86 2.80 0.65
C ILE A 46 -9.19 2.89 -0.73
N LEU A 47 -7.94 3.33 -0.79
CA LEU A 47 -7.20 3.42 -2.05
C LEU A 47 -6.94 2.05 -2.68
N SER A 48 -6.71 1.02 -1.87
CA SER A 48 -6.60 -0.36 -2.35
C SER A 48 -7.88 -0.81 -3.05
N HIS A 49 -9.03 -0.51 -2.47
CA HIS A 49 -10.34 -0.84 -3.07
C HIS A 49 -10.62 0.00 -4.32
N CYS A 50 -10.27 1.28 -4.32
CA CYS A 50 -10.38 2.13 -5.50
C CYS A 50 -9.51 1.61 -6.65
N ARG A 51 -8.29 1.18 -6.35
CA ARG A 51 -7.40 0.55 -7.34
C ARG A 51 -8.02 -0.72 -7.91
N ALA A 52 -8.50 -1.61 -7.05
CA ALA A 52 -9.13 -2.85 -7.48
C ALA A 52 -10.37 -2.60 -8.34
N TYR A 53 -11.21 -1.64 -7.96
CA TYR A 53 -12.38 -1.24 -8.74
C TYR A 53 -11.99 -0.69 -10.11
N TYR A 54 -10.97 0.18 -10.14
CA TYR A 54 -10.45 0.75 -11.39
C TYR A 54 -9.90 -0.32 -12.33
N GLU A 55 -9.23 -1.34 -11.79
CA GLU A 55 -8.70 -2.46 -12.55
C GLU A 55 -9.75 -3.55 -12.86
N GLY A 56 -10.98 -3.39 -12.40
CA GLY A 56 -12.06 -4.36 -12.59
C GLY A 56 -11.90 -5.64 -11.77
N LYS A 57 -11.14 -5.59 -10.68
CA LYS A 57 -10.82 -6.74 -9.82
C LYS A 57 -11.47 -6.71 -8.44
N LEU A 58 -12.31 -5.70 -8.17
CA LEU A 58 -12.98 -5.60 -6.88
C LEU A 58 -14.16 -6.56 -6.84
N HIS A 59 -14.17 -7.46 -5.89
CA HIS A 59 -15.21 -8.47 -5.71
C HIS A 59 -15.40 -8.81 -4.22
N TYR A 60 -16.52 -9.42 -3.90
CA TYR A 60 -16.78 -9.93 -2.56
C TYR A 60 -16.01 -11.22 -2.32
N GLY A 61 -15.53 -11.43 -1.09
CA GLY A 61 -14.93 -12.66 -0.64
C GLY A 61 -13.41 -12.66 -0.61
N ARG A 62 -12.84 -13.85 -0.44
CA ARG A 62 -11.39 -14.02 -0.29
C ARG A 62 -10.66 -13.95 -1.64
N ARG A 63 -9.35 -13.64 -1.58
CA ARG A 63 -8.52 -13.45 -2.79
C ARG A 63 -8.49 -14.62 -3.77
N ASN A 64 -8.70 -15.85 -3.32
CA ASN A 64 -8.54 -17.05 -4.13
C ASN A 64 -9.87 -17.74 -4.49
N ILE A 65 -10.91 -16.94 -4.71
CA ILE A 65 -12.20 -17.46 -5.16
C ILE A 65 -12.14 -17.70 -6.67
N PRO A 66 -12.60 -18.87 -7.18
CA PRO A 66 -12.68 -19.11 -8.61
C PRO A 66 -13.48 -18.02 -9.32
N GLU A 67 -13.06 -17.63 -10.54
CA GLU A 67 -13.68 -16.53 -11.30
C GLU A 67 -15.18 -16.68 -11.46
N ASN A 68 -15.67 -17.90 -11.67
CA ASN A 68 -17.10 -18.20 -11.83
C ASN A 68 -17.92 -17.96 -10.55
N LEU A 69 -17.29 -17.88 -9.39
CA LEU A 69 -17.93 -17.62 -8.10
C LEU A 69 -17.69 -16.20 -7.60
N GLN A 70 -16.88 -15.40 -8.29
CA GLN A 70 -16.62 -14.02 -7.91
C GLN A 70 -17.83 -13.14 -8.19
N ARG A 71 -18.20 -12.33 -7.20
CA ARG A 71 -19.25 -11.31 -7.35
C ARG A 71 -18.59 -9.95 -7.37
N THR A 72 -18.85 -9.16 -8.39
CA THR A 72 -18.39 -7.77 -8.47
C THR A 72 -18.93 -6.99 -7.30
N ARG A 73 -18.05 -6.25 -6.63
CA ARG A 73 -18.40 -5.41 -5.50
C ARG A 73 -18.42 -3.94 -5.93
N GLU A 74 -19.44 -3.22 -5.49
CA GLU A 74 -19.50 -1.78 -5.64
C GLU A 74 -18.70 -1.09 -4.52
N LEU A 75 -18.24 0.14 -4.79
CA LEU A 75 -17.57 0.97 -3.80
C LEU A 75 -18.57 1.42 -2.72
N THR A 76 -18.10 1.48 -1.47
CA THR A 76 -18.87 2.11 -0.39
C THR A 76 -18.97 3.61 -0.63
N VAL A 77 -19.79 4.31 0.16
CA VAL A 77 -19.98 5.76 0.01
C VAL A 77 -18.64 6.51 0.12
N ASN A 78 -17.85 6.24 1.14
CA ASN A 78 -16.56 6.89 1.33
C ASN A 78 -15.54 6.51 0.24
N GLU A 79 -15.50 5.25 -0.15
CA GLU A 79 -14.64 4.79 -1.25
C GLU A 79 -15.02 5.47 -2.56
N ARG A 80 -16.30 5.65 -2.83
CA ARG A 80 -16.79 6.34 -4.03
C ARG A 80 -16.40 7.82 -4.03
N ILE A 81 -16.51 8.50 -2.90
CA ILE A 81 -16.08 9.89 -2.76
C ILE A 81 -14.61 10.05 -3.09
N VAL A 82 -13.76 9.19 -2.55
CA VAL A 82 -12.32 9.18 -2.83
C VAL A 82 -12.06 8.88 -4.31
N TYR A 83 -12.72 7.87 -4.85
CA TYR A 83 -12.59 7.47 -6.25
C TYR A 83 -12.94 8.62 -7.20
N GLU A 84 -14.08 9.28 -6.98
CA GLU A 84 -14.50 10.42 -7.78
C GLU A 84 -13.52 11.60 -7.66
N TYR A 85 -13.00 11.86 -6.45
CA TYR A 85 -11.96 12.87 -6.25
C TYR A 85 -10.73 12.59 -7.11
N LEU A 86 -10.24 11.34 -7.10
CA LEU A 86 -9.10 10.95 -7.89
C LEU A 86 -9.34 11.17 -9.40
N LEU A 87 -10.48 10.74 -9.91
CA LEU A 87 -10.83 10.91 -11.32
C LEU A 87 -10.97 12.38 -11.71
N LYS A 88 -11.61 13.19 -10.87
CA LYS A 88 -11.76 14.64 -11.11
C LYS A 88 -10.41 15.36 -11.10
N SER A 89 -9.49 14.92 -10.26
CA SER A 89 -8.13 15.45 -10.17
C SER A 89 -7.19 14.85 -11.22
N LYS A 90 -7.71 14.01 -12.12
CA LYS A 90 -6.95 13.30 -13.17
C LYS A 90 -5.84 12.44 -12.59
N LEU A 91 -6.08 11.87 -11.42
CA LEU A 91 -5.18 10.96 -10.75
C LEU A 91 -5.60 9.52 -11.04
N ASN A 92 -4.64 8.70 -11.47
CA ASN A 92 -4.87 7.28 -11.68
C ASN A 92 -4.91 6.58 -10.31
N PRO A 93 -6.00 5.85 -9.96
CA PRO A 93 -6.10 5.19 -8.65
C PRO A 93 -4.96 4.20 -8.37
N SER A 94 -4.52 3.45 -9.37
CA SER A 94 -3.42 2.49 -9.20
C SER A 94 -2.09 3.21 -8.92
N THR A 95 -1.82 4.29 -9.64
CA THR A 95 -0.61 5.10 -9.44
C THR A 95 -0.62 5.79 -8.08
N THR A 96 -1.75 6.36 -7.68
CA THR A 96 -1.91 7.02 -6.39
C THR A 96 -1.71 6.04 -5.23
N TYR A 97 -2.24 4.84 -5.35
CA TYR A 97 -2.02 3.78 -4.36
C TYR A 97 -0.53 3.45 -4.22
N ARG A 98 0.19 3.31 -5.33
CA ARG A 98 1.64 3.05 -5.32
C ARG A 98 2.42 4.17 -4.65
N TRP A 99 2.05 5.43 -4.89
CA TRP A 99 2.69 6.57 -4.21
C TRP A 99 2.48 6.51 -2.70
N LEU A 100 1.27 6.18 -2.26
CA LEU A 100 0.99 6.06 -0.84
C LEU A 100 1.83 4.94 -0.20
N ILE A 101 1.92 3.80 -0.86
CA ILE A 101 2.77 2.69 -0.38
C ILE A 101 4.24 3.13 -0.31
N ALA A 102 4.75 3.84 -1.31
CA ALA A 102 6.13 4.34 -1.32
C ALA A 102 6.41 5.27 -0.12
N THR A 103 5.46 6.09 0.29
CA THR A 103 5.62 6.97 1.45
C THR A 103 5.63 6.23 2.79
N ARG A 104 5.20 4.98 2.83
CA ARG A 104 5.15 4.15 4.03
C ARG A 104 6.31 3.17 4.14
N LEU A 105 7.26 3.21 3.23
CA LEU A 105 8.45 2.38 3.28
C LEU A 105 9.35 2.76 4.47
N PRO A 106 10.17 1.83 5.00
CA PRO A 106 11.15 2.15 6.03
C PRO A 106 12.05 3.32 5.64
N GLN A 107 12.51 4.08 6.63
CA GLN A 107 13.24 5.33 6.39
C GLN A 107 14.50 5.13 5.55
N ASP A 108 15.27 4.09 5.80
CA ASP A 108 16.49 3.79 5.04
C ASP A 108 16.21 3.53 3.56
N ILE A 109 15.10 2.85 3.26
CA ILE A 109 14.66 2.58 1.88
C ILE A 109 14.17 3.89 1.24
N ARG A 110 13.41 4.71 1.97
CA ARG A 110 12.95 6.01 1.47
C ARG A 110 14.12 6.94 1.14
N GLU A 111 15.17 6.94 1.95
CA GLU A 111 16.37 7.73 1.70
C GLU A 111 17.08 7.28 0.42
N LYS A 112 17.25 5.98 0.20
CA LYS A 112 17.82 5.44 -1.03
C LYS A 112 16.98 5.79 -2.25
N LEU A 113 15.65 5.73 -2.12
CA LEU A 113 14.70 6.13 -3.15
C LEU A 113 14.82 7.63 -3.46
N ALA A 114 14.93 8.45 -2.42
CA ALA A 114 15.09 9.90 -2.54
C ALA A 114 16.39 10.29 -3.24
N LYS A 115 17.48 9.57 -2.96
CA LYS A 115 18.79 9.80 -3.58
C LYS A 115 18.90 9.22 -4.99
N GLY A 116 17.88 8.53 -5.47
CA GLY A 116 17.89 7.91 -6.79
C GLY A 116 18.73 6.65 -6.89
N GLN A 117 19.14 6.07 -5.77
CA GLN A 117 19.96 4.84 -5.74
C GLN A 117 19.16 3.60 -6.12
N ILE A 118 17.87 3.60 -5.85
CA ILE A 118 16.93 2.51 -6.19
C ILE A 118 15.65 3.08 -6.77
N GLY A 119 14.95 2.27 -7.60
CA GLY A 119 13.62 2.61 -8.11
C GLY A 119 12.50 2.20 -7.15
N GLN A 120 11.27 2.67 -7.42
CA GLN A 120 10.12 2.34 -6.59
C GLN A 120 9.85 0.83 -6.52
N LYS A 121 9.95 0.14 -7.66
CA LYS A 121 9.77 -1.31 -7.72
C LYS A 121 10.78 -2.03 -6.84
N LYS A 122 12.06 -1.65 -6.94
CA LYS A 122 13.13 -2.24 -6.14
C LYS A 122 12.94 -1.95 -4.65
N ALA A 123 12.55 -0.73 -4.31
CA ALA A 123 12.26 -0.34 -2.93
C ALA A 123 11.15 -1.20 -2.33
N MET A 124 10.07 -1.43 -3.07
CA MET A 124 8.97 -2.28 -2.63
C MET A 124 9.39 -3.75 -2.48
N GLU A 125 10.22 -4.26 -3.39
CA GLU A 125 10.77 -5.62 -3.31
C GLU A 125 11.64 -5.80 -2.05
N ILE A 126 12.53 -4.85 -1.76
CA ILE A 126 13.37 -4.89 -0.56
C ILE A 126 12.51 -4.90 0.70
N SER A 127 11.51 -4.03 0.76
CA SER A 127 10.60 -3.96 1.90
C SER A 127 9.81 -5.26 2.09
N ALA A 128 9.31 -5.84 1.01
CA ALA A 128 8.60 -7.12 1.05
C ALA A 128 9.51 -8.26 1.52
N ASN A 129 10.74 -8.33 1.02
CA ASN A 129 11.72 -9.34 1.41
C ASN A 129 12.08 -9.24 2.89
N ARG A 130 12.26 -8.02 3.42
CA ARG A 130 12.51 -7.80 4.86
C ARG A 130 11.37 -8.32 5.72
N ARG A 131 10.13 -8.07 5.33
CA ARG A 131 8.95 -8.57 6.05
C ARG A 131 8.91 -10.10 6.04
N ASN A 132 9.20 -10.73 4.91
CA ASN A 132 9.21 -12.19 4.78
C ASN A 132 10.30 -12.82 5.64
N VAL A 133 11.50 -12.27 5.67
CA VAL A 133 12.60 -12.72 6.52
C VAL A 133 12.22 -12.60 8.00
N LYS A 134 11.65 -11.47 8.40
CA LYS A 134 11.21 -11.26 9.79
C LYS A 134 10.15 -12.28 10.21
N LEU A 135 9.16 -12.54 9.37
CA LEU A 135 8.12 -13.53 9.64
C LEU A 135 8.69 -14.94 9.74
N SER A 136 9.64 -15.30 8.87
CA SER A 136 10.31 -16.61 8.93
C SER A 136 11.10 -16.78 10.22
N ASN A 137 11.84 -15.76 10.64
CA ASN A 137 12.59 -15.78 11.90
C ASN A 137 11.67 -15.89 13.11
N MET A 138 10.56 -15.18 13.12
CA MET A 138 9.56 -15.29 14.18
C MET A 138 8.96 -16.69 14.25
N GLY A 139 8.66 -17.30 13.11
CA GLY A 139 8.15 -18.66 13.03
C GLY A 139 9.15 -19.67 13.62
N LEU A 140 10.43 -19.56 13.31
CA LEU A 140 11.46 -20.41 13.85
C LEU A 140 11.60 -20.25 15.37
N LEU A 141 11.59 -19.04 15.90
CA LEU A 141 11.67 -18.76 17.33
C LEU A 141 10.46 -19.36 18.06
N MET A 142 9.27 -19.21 17.54
CA MET A 142 8.06 -19.78 18.11
C MET A 142 8.12 -21.32 18.14
N THR A 143 8.63 -21.93 17.08
CA THR A 143 8.80 -23.38 17.02
C THR A 143 9.77 -23.89 18.08
N GLU A 144 10.90 -23.20 18.29
CA GLU A 144 11.85 -23.54 19.34
C GLU A 144 11.26 -23.40 20.73
N GLU A 145 10.50 -22.35 21.02
CA GLU A 145 9.83 -22.16 22.30
C GLU A 145 8.82 -23.27 22.57
N ILE A 146 8.02 -23.64 21.57
CA ILE A 146 7.06 -24.75 21.69
C ILE A 146 7.82 -26.05 21.98
N ARG A 147 8.92 -26.34 21.30
CA ARG A 147 9.74 -27.52 21.53
C ARG A 147 10.27 -27.57 22.94
N LYS A 148 10.82 -26.46 23.45
CA LYS A 148 11.32 -26.35 24.83
C LYS A 148 10.22 -26.60 25.84
N THR A 149 9.05 -26.07 25.62
CA THR A 149 7.89 -26.25 26.49
C THR A 149 7.47 -27.71 26.54
N ILE A 150 7.40 -28.39 25.41
CA ILE A 150 7.06 -29.82 25.34
C ILE A 150 8.10 -30.66 26.10
N GLN A 151 9.38 -30.41 25.89
CA GLN A 151 10.46 -31.09 26.59
C GLN A 151 10.36 -30.89 28.09
N LYS A 152 10.08 -29.71 28.56
CA LYS A 152 9.89 -29.40 29.96
C LYS A 152 8.71 -30.19 30.58
N LEU A 153 7.61 -30.26 29.86
CA LEU A 153 6.42 -31.00 30.27
C LEU A 153 6.71 -32.51 30.37
N GLU A 154 7.47 -33.06 29.44
CA GLU A 154 7.89 -34.47 29.45
C GLU A 154 8.79 -34.78 30.64
N TRP A 155 9.67 -33.85 31.05
CA TRP A 155 10.54 -34.02 32.22
C TRP A 155 9.81 -33.90 33.55
N GLU A 156 8.75 -33.11 33.63
CA GLU A 156 7.94 -32.89 34.82
C GLU A 156 6.83 -33.95 34.99
N GLY A 157 6.55 -34.67 33.95
CA GLY A 157 5.57 -35.78 33.93
C GLY A 157 6.22 -37.07 34.30
#